data_66708a0c2f6fa33beb3dad3d4909543b
#
_entry.id   66708a0c2f6fa33beb3dad3d4909543b
#
_cell.length_a   1.000
_cell.length_b   1.000
_cell.length_c   1.000
_cell.angle_alpha   90.00
_cell.angle_beta   90.00
_cell.angle_gamma   90.00
#
_symmetry.space_group_name_H-M   'P 1'
#
loop_
_entity.id
_entity.type
_entity.pdbx_description
1 polymer ?
#
loop_
_entity_poly.entity_id
_entity_poly.type
_entity_poly.pdbx_seq_one_letter_code
_entity_poly.pdbx_strand_id
1 'polypeptide(L)'
;DDHVVEPPHLFQEYMQPNLRDLGPQLIETEKGHQVWEFEGATYRQVGMNAVAGRKPETVSLEPFRFDQMRPGCYDIDARIKDMDLGGIWAMLNFPSQITGFCGTVFAKASNHEVGIDAVRAWNDWLFTEWYSKYPERVIPGGITYLGDSDEAVREIRRNAERGFVSVTLPEMPRNVGFPNLWER
;
A
#
# COMPACT_ATOMS: atom_id res chain seq x y z
N ASP A 1 -12.95 4.59 4.86
CA ASP A 1 -12.14 3.39 4.93
C ASP A 1 -12.08 2.77 3.52
N ASP A 2 -10.94 2.89 2.90
CA ASP A 2 -10.79 2.55 1.50
C ASP A 2 -9.41 1.97 1.25
N HIS A 3 -9.32 0.81 0.61
CA HIS A 3 -8.04 0.20 0.27
C HIS A 3 -7.64 0.53 -1.16
N VAL A 4 -6.34 0.71 -1.37
CA VAL A 4 -5.72 0.74 -2.69
C VAL A 4 -4.92 -0.53 -2.92
N VAL A 5 -4.81 -0.94 -4.16
CA VAL A 5 -3.92 -2.02 -4.56
C VAL A 5 -2.64 -1.39 -5.10
N GLU A 6 -1.50 -1.78 -4.59
CA GLU A 6 -0.21 -1.28 -5.04
C GLU A 6 -0.02 -1.61 -6.53
N PRO A 7 0.16 -0.58 -7.41
CA PRO A 7 0.32 -0.83 -8.83
C PRO A 7 1.67 -1.48 -9.16
N PRO A 8 1.80 -2.19 -10.29
CA PRO A 8 2.99 -2.94 -10.67
C PRO A 8 4.29 -2.13 -10.65
N HIS A 9 4.22 -0.84 -10.93
CA HIS A 9 5.39 0.03 -11.06
C HIS A 9 5.86 0.61 -9.71
N LEU A 10 5.05 0.57 -8.64
CA LEU A 10 5.29 1.31 -7.42
C LEU A 10 6.71 1.13 -6.87
N PHE A 11 7.08 -0.09 -6.50
CA PHE A 11 8.39 -0.33 -5.87
C PHE A 11 9.54 -0.20 -6.86
N GLN A 12 9.27 -0.47 -8.15
CA GLN A 12 10.28 -0.35 -9.20
C GLN A 12 10.62 1.10 -9.54
N GLU A 13 9.70 2.03 -9.36
CA GLU A 13 9.91 3.45 -9.66
C GLU A 13 10.29 4.28 -8.43
N TYR A 14 9.73 3.95 -7.26
CA TYR A 14 9.85 4.78 -6.06
C TYR A 14 10.90 4.31 -5.06
N MET A 15 11.37 3.05 -5.11
CA MET A 15 12.51 2.61 -4.31
C MET A 15 13.84 3.11 -4.87
N GLN A 16 14.83 3.29 -3.99
CA GLN A 16 16.19 3.63 -4.38
C GLN A 16 16.77 2.55 -5.32
N PRO A 17 17.50 2.94 -6.39
CA PRO A 17 17.99 2.00 -7.42
C PRO A 17 18.82 0.84 -6.88
N ASN A 18 19.59 1.06 -5.81
CA ASN A 18 20.44 0.03 -5.17
C ASN A 18 19.66 -0.93 -4.25
N LEU A 19 18.43 -0.60 -3.86
CA LEU A 19 17.58 -1.42 -3.00
C LEU A 19 16.40 -2.06 -3.75
N ARG A 20 16.10 -1.57 -4.93
CA ARG A 20 14.94 -1.94 -5.74
C ARG A 20 14.83 -3.45 -6.00
N ASP A 21 15.94 -4.10 -6.34
CA ASP A 21 15.97 -5.53 -6.63
C ASP A 21 15.78 -6.40 -5.38
N LEU A 22 15.97 -5.82 -4.19
CA LEU A 22 15.73 -6.47 -2.91
C LEU A 22 14.32 -6.19 -2.35
N GLY A 23 13.61 -5.23 -2.93
CA GLY A 23 12.25 -4.85 -2.57
C GLY A 23 11.20 -5.79 -3.16
N PRO A 24 9.92 -5.47 -2.97
CA PRO A 24 8.83 -6.26 -3.52
C PRO A 24 8.88 -6.36 -5.05
N GLN A 25 8.76 -7.58 -5.58
CA GLN A 25 8.75 -7.88 -7.01
C GLN A 25 7.39 -8.44 -7.42
N LEU A 26 6.81 -7.92 -8.49
CA LEU A 26 5.61 -8.50 -9.08
C LEU A 26 6.01 -9.66 -9.99
N ILE A 27 5.53 -10.85 -9.70
CA ILE A 27 5.81 -12.05 -10.47
C ILE A 27 4.54 -12.67 -11.02
N GLU A 28 4.65 -13.45 -12.09
CA GLU A 28 3.55 -14.27 -12.60
C GLU A 28 3.77 -15.73 -12.21
N THR A 29 2.78 -16.34 -11.58
CA THR A 29 2.82 -17.74 -11.21
C THR A 29 2.58 -18.66 -12.41
N GLU A 30 2.86 -19.96 -12.29
CA GLU A 30 2.56 -20.96 -13.32
C GLU A 30 1.06 -21.00 -13.73
N LYS A 31 0.18 -20.54 -12.84
CA LYS A 31 -1.27 -20.43 -13.11
C LYS A 31 -1.66 -19.11 -13.79
N GLY A 32 -0.71 -18.25 -14.13
CA GLY A 32 -0.94 -16.95 -14.74
C GLY A 32 -1.46 -15.89 -13.76
N HIS A 33 -1.35 -16.10 -12.45
CA HIS A 33 -1.73 -15.11 -11.45
C HIS A 33 -0.57 -14.16 -11.15
N GLN A 34 -0.82 -12.88 -11.11
CA GLN A 34 0.14 -11.87 -10.68
C GLN A 34 0.12 -11.74 -9.16
N VAL A 35 1.27 -11.95 -8.54
CA VAL A 35 1.45 -11.92 -7.10
C VAL A 35 2.72 -11.14 -6.76
N TRP A 36 2.76 -10.55 -5.58
CA TRP A 36 3.98 -9.96 -5.06
C TRP A 36 4.86 -11.02 -4.40
N GLU A 37 6.14 -10.95 -4.62
CA GLU A 37 7.16 -11.69 -3.87
C GLU A 37 8.04 -10.71 -3.11
N PHE A 38 8.28 -10.98 -1.83
CA PHE A 38 9.18 -10.21 -0.98
C PHE A 38 9.81 -11.12 0.06
N GLU A 39 11.15 -11.15 0.11
CA GLU A 39 11.94 -11.99 1.02
C GLU A 39 11.52 -13.48 0.99
N GLY A 40 11.24 -14.01 -0.19
CA GLY A 40 10.83 -15.41 -0.38
C GLY A 40 9.39 -15.72 0.04
N ALA A 41 8.64 -14.74 0.52
CA ALA A 41 7.21 -14.87 0.79
C ALA A 41 6.38 -14.35 -0.39
N THR A 42 5.24 -15.01 -0.64
CA THR A 42 4.31 -14.62 -1.69
C THR A 42 3.07 -13.95 -1.09
N TYR A 43 2.75 -12.76 -1.59
CA TYR A 43 1.57 -11.98 -1.21
C TYR A 43 0.61 -11.94 -2.38
N ARG A 44 -0.57 -12.52 -2.19
CA ARG A 44 -1.58 -12.63 -3.24
C ARG A 44 -2.47 -11.40 -3.28
N GLN A 45 -2.88 -11.02 -4.48
CA GLN A 45 -3.98 -10.09 -4.62
C GLN A 45 -5.29 -10.81 -4.30
N VAL A 46 -6.02 -10.31 -3.31
CA VAL A 46 -7.31 -10.89 -2.93
C VAL A 46 -8.39 -10.34 -3.85
N GLY A 47 -9.10 -11.23 -4.55
CA GLY A 47 -10.12 -10.83 -5.53
C GLY A 47 -11.24 -9.95 -4.98
N MET A 48 -11.53 -10.03 -3.70
CA MET A 48 -12.48 -9.14 -3.02
C MET A 48 -12.08 -7.66 -3.07
N ASN A 49 -10.79 -7.37 -3.25
CA ASN A 49 -10.32 -5.97 -3.39
C ASN A 49 -10.72 -5.34 -4.74
N ALA A 50 -11.20 -6.14 -5.69
CA ALA A 50 -11.41 -5.69 -7.06
C ALA A 50 -12.73 -6.16 -7.69
N VAL A 51 -13.71 -6.52 -6.87
CA VAL A 51 -14.98 -7.11 -7.34
C VAL A 51 -16.09 -6.10 -7.58
N ALA A 52 -15.92 -4.84 -7.25
CA ALA A 52 -16.92 -3.81 -7.44
C ALA A 52 -17.41 -3.77 -8.89
N GLY A 53 -18.72 -3.84 -9.09
CA GLY A 53 -19.37 -3.86 -10.40
C GLY A 53 -19.38 -5.22 -11.10
N ARG A 54 -18.86 -6.29 -10.50
CA ARG A 54 -18.98 -7.66 -11.00
C ARG A 54 -20.34 -8.25 -10.65
N LYS A 55 -20.79 -9.18 -11.47
CA LYS A 55 -21.99 -9.98 -11.16
C LYS A 55 -21.71 -10.87 -9.96
N PRO A 56 -22.67 -11.07 -9.03
CA PRO A 56 -22.45 -11.88 -7.81
C PRO A 56 -21.87 -13.26 -8.07
N GLU A 57 -22.26 -13.94 -9.13
CA GLU A 57 -21.77 -15.26 -9.49
C GLU A 57 -20.33 -15.30 -9.98
N THR A 58 -19.73 -14.13 -10.29
CA THR A 58 -18.33 -14.00 -10.73
C THR A 58 -17.41 -13.49 -9.63
N VAL A 59 -17.92 -13.23 -8.43
CA VAL A 59 -17.13 -12.83 -7.27
C VAL A 59 -16.30 -14.01 -6.77
N SER A 60 -15.00 -13.81 -6.58
CA SER A 60 -14.06 -14.85 -6.17
C SER A 60 -13.01 -14.29 -5.22
N LEU A 61 -12.48 -15.14 -4.36
CA LEU A 61 -11.30 -14.88 -3.52
C LEU A 61 -9.98 -15.24 -4.23
N GLU A 62 -10.08 -15.79 -5.43
CA GLU A 62 -8.89 -16.14 -6.21
C GLU A 62 -8.08 -14.89 -6.56
N PRO A 63 -6.74 -15.02 -6.58
CA PRO A 63 -5.86 -13.94 -7.02
C PRO A 63 -6.09 -13.60 -8.48
N PHE A 64 -5.94 -12.32 -8.81
CA PHE A 64 -6.19 -11.78 -10.14
C PHE A 64 -4.90 -11.28 -10.79
N ARG A 65 -5.02 -11.06 -12.09
CA ARG A 65 -4.12 -10.19 -12.85
C ARG A 65 -4.62 -8.74 -12.73
N PHE A 66 -3.73 -7.76 -12.86
CA PHE A 66 -4.12 -6.36 -12.83
C PHE A 66 -5.11 -5.98 -13.92
N ASP A 67 -5.01 -6.60 -15.11
CA ASP A 67 -5.95 -6.41 -16.21
C ASP A 67 -7.37 -6.95 -15.94
N GLN A 68 -7.54 -7.75 -14.89
CA GLN A 68 -8.83 -8.29 -14.44
C GLN A 68 -9.42 -7.48 -13.27
N MET A 69 -8.65 -6.57 -12.67
CA MET A 69 -9.12 -5.72 -11.58
C MET A 69 -9.86 -4.50 -12.12
N ARG A 70 -10.76 -3.95 -11.30
CA ARG A 70 -11.33 -2.64 -11.58
C ARG A 70 -10.20 -1.59 -11.52
N PRO A 71 -9.99 -0.79 -12.57
CA PRO A 71 -8.88 0.18 -12.59
C PRO A 71 -8.84 1.13 -11.39
N GLY A 72 -10.00 1.56 -10.89
CA GLY A 72 -10.10 2.40 -9.69
C GLY A 72 -9.50 1.79 -8.42
N CYS A 73 -9.07 0.51 -8.42
CA CYS A 73 -8.35 -0.08 -7.30
C CYS A 73 -6.89 0.39 -7.20
N TYR A 74 -6.27 0.78 -8.33
CA TYR A 74 -4.84 1.13 -8.42
C TYR A 74 -4.54 2.36 -9.29
N ASP A 75 -5.54 2.94 -9.95
CA ASP A 75 -5.42 4.14 -10.79
C ASP A 75 -6.33 5.24 -10.23
N ILE A 76 -5.74 6.40 -9.92
CA ILE A 76 -6.48 7.50 -9.28
C ILE A 76 -7.51 8.14 -10.21
N ASP A 77 -7.23 8.27 -11.51
CA ASP A 77 -8.16 8.92 -12.45
C ASP A 77 -9.41 8.07 -12.65
N ALA A 78 -9.25 6.74 -12.64
CA ALA A 78 -10.37 5.81 -12.63
C ALA A 78 -11.09 5.80 -11.27
N ARG A 79 -10.37 5.90 -10.16
CA ARG A 79 -10.93 5.96 -8.81
C ARG A 79 -11.83 7.19 -8.63
N ILE A 80 -11.40 8.36 -9.08
CA ILE A 80 -12.20 9.59 -8.98
C ILE A 80 -13.53 9.43 -9.74
N LYS A 81 -13.53 8.83 -10.93
CA LYS A 81 -14.77 8.54 -11.67
C LYS A 81 -15.69 7.60 -10.91
N ASP A 82 -15.14 6.58 -10.28
CA ASP A 82 -15.90 5.64 -9.45
C ASP A 82 -16.50 6.33 -8.21
N MET A 83 -15.75 7.21 -7.58
CA MET A 83 -16.22 8.01 -6.44
C MET A 83 -17.35 8.95 -6.85
N ASP A 84 -17.23 9.62 -7.99
CA ASP A 84 -18.27 10.52 -8.51
C ASP A 84 -19.57 9.76 -8.81
N LEU A 85 -19.46 8.57 -9.38
CA LEU A 85 -20.61 7.68 -9.60
C LEU A 85 -21.26 7.22 -8.29
N GLY A 86 -20.45 6.99 -7.26
CA GLY A 86 -20.88 6.57 -5.92
C GLY A 86 -21.32 7.72 -5.01
N GLY A 87 -21.20 8.98 -5.43
CA GLY A 87 -21.49 10.16 -4.60
C GLY A 87 -20.49 10.33 -3.43
N ILE A 88 -19.26 9.82 -3.57
CA ILE A 88 -18.21 9.90 -2.56
C ILE A 88 -17.35 11.13 -2.84
N TRP A 89 -17.26 12.06 -1.87
CA TRP A 89 -16.48 13.28 -2.05
C TRP A 89 -15.00 13.08 -1.84
N ALA A 90 -14.59 12.44 -0.74
CA ALA A 90 -13.19 12.24 -0.40
C ALA A 90 -12.94 10.85 0.17
N MET A 91 -11.70 10.40 0.13
CA MET A 91 -11.27 9.09 0.62
C MET A 91 -10.01 9.19 1.46
N LEU A 92 -9.88 8.28 2.44
CA LEU A 92 -8.64 7.96 3.14
C LEU A 92 -8.23 6.54 2.74
N ASN A 93 -7.03 6.41 2.18
CA ASN A 93 -6.58 5.16 1.60
C ASN A 93 -5.66 4.38 2.52
N PHE A 94 -5.90 3.07 2.59
CA PHE A 94 -5.07 2.10 3.29
C PHE A 94 -4.36 1.18 2.28
N PRO A 95 -3.14 0.70 2.62
CA PRO A 95 -2.41 -0.23 1.76
C PRO A 95 -3.07 -1.62 1.68
N SER A 96 -2.64 -2.42 0.72
CA SER A 96 -3.09 -3.79 0.53
C SER A 96 -2.13 -4.84 1.14
N GLN A 97 -2.22 -6.07 0.67
CA GLN A 97 -1.55 -7.25 1.25
C GLN A 97 -0.03 -7.17 1.27
N ILE A 98 0.61 -6.64 0.21
CA ILE A 98 2.07 -6.59 0.11
C ILE A 98 2.68 -5.61 1.12
N THR A 99 2.06 -4.48 1.35
CA THR A 99 2.49 -3.51 2.36
C THR A 99 2.11 -4.00 3.76
N GLY A 100 1.01 -4.76 3.84
CA GLY A 100 0.39 -5.16 5.07
C GLY A 100 -0.29 -3.99 5.78
N PHE A 101 -1.15 -4.27 6.72
CA PHE A 101 -1.83 -3.22 7.46
C PHE A 101 -0.81 -2.33 8.18
N CYS A 102 -0.84 -1.03 7.89
CA CYS A 102 0.07 -0.02 8.45
C CYS A 102 1.57 -0.24 8.16
N GLY A 103 1.95 -0.97 7.12
CA GLY A 103 3.35 -1.26 6.81
C GLY A 103 3.95 -2.44 7.57
N THR A 104 3.12 -3.32 8.14
CA THR A 104 3.58 -4.44 8.99
C THR A 104 4.42 -5.47 8.26
N VAL A 105 4.31 -5.62 6.94
CA VAL A 105 5.17 -6.50 6.15
C VAL A 105 6.59 -5.95 6.12
N PHE A 106 6.75 -4.69 5.78
CA PHE A 106 8.06 -4.03 5.66
C PHE A 106 8.78 -3.89 7.01
N ALA A 107 8.01 -3.69 8.08
CA ALA A 107 8.57 -3.63 9.43
C ALA A 107 9.23 -4.94 9.90
N LYS A 108 8.93 -6.06 9.24
CA LYS A 108 9.51 -7.39 9.52
C LYS A 108 10.61 -7.77 8.52
N ALA A 109 10.97 -6.88 7.62
CA ALA A 109 12.03 -7.13 6.65
C ALA A 109 13.34 -7.49 7.36
N SER A 110 14.01 -8.53 6.88
CA SER A 110 15.31 -8.96 7.40
C SER A 110 16.41 -7.91 7.16
N ASN A 111 16.28 -7.18 6.05
CA ASN A 111 17.07 -5.99 5.77
C ASN A 111 16.24 -4.73 6.10
N HIS A 112 16.55 -4.10 7.22
CA HIS A 112 15.86 -2.91 7.71
C HIS A 112 15.90 -1.74 6.72
N GLU A 113 17.02 -1.57 6.00
CA GLU A 113 17.15 -0.50 5.00
C GLU A 113 16.15 -0.68 3.85
N VAL A 114 15.97 -1.90 3.39
CA VAL A 114 14.95 -2.25 2.37
C VAL A 114 13.53 -2.00 2.90
N GLY A 115 13.26 -2.40 4.15
CA GLY A 115 11.96 -2.15 4.78
C GLY A 115 11.62 -0.68 4.92
N ILE A 116 12.58 0.14 5.34
CA ILE A 116 12.44 1.61 5.45
C ILE A 116 12.18 2.23 4.08
N ASP A 117 12.94 1.81 3.07
CA ASP A 117 12.82 2.35 1.72
C ASP A 117 11.49 1.95 1.06
N ALA A 118 11.01 0.74 1.29
CA ALA A 118 9.70 0.29 0.81
C ALA A 118 8.54 1.11 1.44
N VAL A 119 8.63 1.43 2.73
CA VAL A 119 7.68 2.36 3.40
C VAL A 119 7.71 3.73 2.72
N ARG A 120 8.89 4.28 2.48
CA ARG A 120 9.06 5.58 1.80
C ARG A 120 8.52 5.54 0.38
N ALA A 121 8.81 4.49 -0.36
CA ALA A 121 8.31 4.29 -1.72
C ALA A 121 6.78 4.32 -1.78
N TRP A 122 6.10 3.63 -0.85
CA TRP A 122 4.64 3.64 -0.77
C TRP A 122 4.09 5.04 -0.47
N ASN A 123 4.68 5.76 0.49
CA ASN A 123 4.26 7.13 0.83
C ASN A 123 4.53 8.12 -0.32
N ASP A 124 5.66 7.95 -1.02
CA ASP A 124 6.02 8.81 -2.15
C ASP A 124 5.10 8.60 -3.36
N TRP A 125 4.75 7.34 -3.63
CA TRP A 125 3.74 7.01 -4.63
C TRP A 125 2.38 7.62 -4.29
N LEU A 126 1.87 7.43 -3.07
CA LEU A 126 0.58 7.98 -2.63
C LEU A 126 0.57 9.51 -2.75
N PHE A 127 1.66 10.16 -2.36
CA PHE A 127 1.80 11.60 -2.50
C PHE A 127 1.79 12.02 -3.96
N THR A 128 2.64 11.42 -4.79
CA THR A 128 2.91 11.89 -6.15
C THR A 128 1.76 11.58 -7.10
N GLU A 129 1.24 10.36 -7.06
CA GLU A 129 0.25 9.93 -8.04
C GLU A 129 -1.19 10.17 -7.59
N TRP A 130 -1.46 10.19 -6.28
CA TRP A 130 -2.82 10.31 -5.76
C TRP A 130 -3.10 11.69 -5.18
N TYR A 131 -2.42 12.05 -4.09
CA TYR A 131 -2.69 13.30 -3.38
C TYR A 131 -2.38 14.54 -4.22
N SER A 132 -1.21 14.59 -4.86
CA SER A 132 -0.82 15.77 -5.67
C SER A 132 -1.74 16.02 -6.86
N LYS A 133 -2.38 14.97 -7.41
CA LYS A 133 -3.34 15.12 -8.52
C LYS A 133 -4.71 15.58 -8.04
N TYR A 134 -5.15 15.11 -6.88
CA TYR A 134 -6.50 15.38 -6.35
C TYR A 134 -6.48 15.72 -4.86
N PRO A 135 -5.84 16.85 -4.46
CA PRO A 135 -5.63 17.20 -3.06
C PRO A 135 -6.93 17.44 -2.27
N GLU A 136 -8.04 17.75 -2.95
CA GLU A 136 -9.34 17.93 -2.32
C GLU A 136 -10.16 16.62 -2.19
N ARG A 137 -9.68 15.55 -2.83
CA ARG A 137 -10.39 14.27 -2.91
C ARG A 137 -9.67 13.16 -2.15
N VAL A 138 -8.38 13.29 -1.93
CA VAL A 138 -7.53 12.31 -1.25
C VAL A 138 -7.07 12.88 0.09
N ILE A 139 -7.37 12.19 1.18
CA ILE A 139 -6.84 12.47 2.51
C ILE A 139 -5.58 11.61 2.66
N PRO A 140 -4.36 12.19 2.58
CA PRO A 140 -3.15 11.38 2.58
C PRO A 140 -2.86 10.84 3.98
N GLY A 141 -3.05 9.52 4.15
CA GLY A 141 -2.70 8.77 5.35
C GLY A 141 -1.39 8.03 5.14
N GLY A 142 -0.31 8.46 5.81
CA GLY A 142 0.99 7.84 5.69
C GLY A 142 1.09 6.52 6.44
N ILE A 143 2.01 5.67 6.03
CA ILE A 143 2.50 4.52 6.80
C ILE A 143 3.87 4.85 7.39
N THR A 144 4.27 4.12 8.45
CA THR A 144 5.57 4.32 9.10
C THR A 144 6.36 3.03 9.15
N TYR A 145 7.68 3.15 9.35
CA TYR A 145 8.50 1.98 9.64
C TYR A 145 8.37 1.59 11.11
N LEU A 146 7.60 0.55 11.38
CA LEU A 146 7.25 0.11 12.74
C LEU A 146 8.39 -0.60 13.47
N GLY A 147 9.46 -1.00 12.77
CA GLY A 147 10.63 -1.69 13.36
C GLY A 147 11.57 -0.77 14.16
N ASP A 148 11.47 0.55 13.96
CA ASP A 148 12.30 1.55 14.63
C ASP A 148 11.51 2.84 14.87
N SER A 149 11.45 3.27 16.14
CA SER A 149 10.68 4.45 16.53
C SER A 149 11.26 5.76 16.00
N ASP A 150 12.58 5.87 15.86
CA ASP A 150 13.21 7.08 15.36
C ASP A 150 12.99 7.22 13.85
N GLU A 151 13.04 6.10 13.11
CA GLU A 151 12.67 6.08 11.69
C GLU A 151 11.19 6.40 11.51
N ALA A 152 10.31 5.85 12.35
CA ALA A 152 8.89 6.18 12.30
C ALA A 152 8.65 7.68 12.49
N VAL A 153 9.29 8.31 13.48
CA VAL A 153 9.18 9.75 13.72
C VAL A 153 9.73 10.57 12.53
N ARG A 154 10.88 10.16 11.96
CA ARG A 154 11.43 10.82 10.77
C ARG A 154 10.46 10.79 9.60
N GLU A 155 9.86 9.63 9.34
CA GLU A 155 8.92 9.47 8.24
C GLU A 155 7.60 10.24 8.46
N ILE A 156 7.06 10.25 9.69
CA ILE A 156 5.90 11.07 10.04
C ILE A 156 6.17 12.54 9.77
N ARG A 157 7.31 13.07 10.22
CA ARG A 157 7.68 14.47 9.99
C ARG A 157 7.84 14.79 8.51
N ARG A 158 8.56 13.94 7.77
CA ARG A 158 8.73 14.08 6.32
C ARG A 158 7.39 14.17 5.59
N ASN A 159 6.46 13.32 5.97
CA ASN A 159 5.12 13.30 5.38
C ASN A 159 4.28 14.52 5.78
N ALA A 160 4.34 14.93 7.05
CA ALA A 160 3.63 16.12 7.53
C ALA A 160 4.08 17.40 6.81
N GLU A 161 5.39 17.57 6.55
CA GLU A 161 5.95 18.72 5.83
C GLU A 161 5.42 18.87 4.40
N ARG A 162 4.99 17.77 3.77
CA ARG A 162 4.44 17.76 2.41
C ARG A 162 2.91 17.63 2.34
N GLY A 163 2.23 17.68 3.49
CA GLY A 163 0.77 17.79 3.56
C GLY A 163 0.02 16.53 3.97
N PHE A 164 0.71 15.47 4.42
CA PHE A 164 0.02 14.35 5.05
C PHE A 164 -0.60 14.80 6.38
N VAL A 165 -1.84 14.45 6.60
CA VAL A 165 -2.64 14.88 7.76
C VAL A 165 -2.97 13.75 8.71
N SER A 166 -2.61 12.52 8.35
CA SER A 166 -2.84 11.33 9.17
C SER A 166 -1.71 10.31 8.98
N VAL A 167 -1.62 9.39 9.93
CA VAL A 167 -0.74 8.24 9.90
C VAL A 167 -1.52 7.02 10.34
N THR A 168 -1.27 5.88 9.72
CA THR A 168 -1.89 4.63 10.11
C THR A 168 -0.95 3.82 11.00
N LEU A 169 -1.49 3.29 12.09
CA LEU A 169 -0.78 2.46 13.06
C LEU A 169 -1.58 1.18 13.33
N PRO A 170 -0.92 0.04 13.63
CA PRO A 170 -1.62 -1.18 13.95
C PRO A 170 -2.37 -1.04 15.27
N GLU A 171 -3.59 -1.58 15.33
CA GLU A 171 -4.44 -1.55 16.52
C GLU A 171 -3.78 -2.23 17.73
N MET A 172 -3.11 -3.34 17.50
CA MET A 172 -2.41 -4.11 18.53
C MET A 172 -0.96 -4.38 18.13
N PRO A 173 -0.02 -3.50 18.45
CA PRO A 173 1.41 -3.65 18.08
C PRO A 173 2.03 -4.96 18.54
N ARG A 174 1.60 -5.51 19.68
CA ARG A 174 2.07 -6.82 20.18
C ARG A 174 1.81 -7.96 19.20
N ASN A 175 0.68 -7.93 18.51
CA ASN A 175 0.29 -8.98 17.55
C ASN A 175 1.15 -8.97 16.29
N VAL A 176 1.83 -7.86 16.03
CA VAL A 176 2.76 -7.72 14.89
C VAL A 176 4.24 -7.79 15.31
N GLY A 177 4.51 -8.16 16.56
CA GLY A 177 5.85 -8.39 17.06
C GLY A 177 6.60 -7.15 17.56
N PHE A 178 5.88 -6.05 17.83
CA PHE A 178 6.46 -4.81 18.35
C PHE A 178 5.92 -4.46 19.76
N PRO A 179 6.26 -5.28 20.78
CA PRO A 179 5.63 -5.13 22.11
C PRO A 179 5.93 -3.79 22.78
N ASN A 180 7.03 -3.14 22.43
CA ASN A 180 7.50 -1.91 23.05
C ASN A 180 7.17 -0.64 22.26
N LEU A 181 6.42 -0.74 21.16
CA LEU A 181 6.14 0.42 20.31
C LEU A 181 5.40 1.53 21.07
N TRP A 182 4.56 1.18 22.05
CA TRP A 182 3.76 2.10 22.87
C TRP A 182 4.34 2.39 24.26
N GLU A 183 5.47 1.79 24.63
CA GLU A 183 6.09 1.93 25.93
C GLU A 183 7.22 2.99 25.97
N ARG A 184 7.43 3.72 24.88
CA ARG A 184 8.49 4.73 24.71
C ARG A 184 7.93 6.12 24.55
#